data_6945736cf425786677ce7e41f01e0e8d
#
_entry.id   6945736cf425786677ce7e41f01e0e8d
#
_cell.length_a   1.000
_cell.length_b   1.000
_cell.length_c   1.000
_cell.angle_alpha   90.00
_cell.angle_beta   90.00
_cell.angle_gamma   90.00
#
_symmetry.space_group_name_H-M   'P 1'
#
loop_
_entity.id
_entity.type
_entity.pdbx_description
1 polymer ?
#
loop_
_entity_poly.entity_id
_entity_poly.type
_entity_poly.pdbx_seq_one_letter_code
_entity_poly.pdbx_strand_id
1 'polypeptide(L)'
;MKKSILITGGAGFIGSHLLRLLVNEYPETNFVNLDSLTYAGDLKRIDDISNQPNYNFVHGDITDLSLLKILFEKYNFDSIIHLAAESHVDQSITNPYSFAQTNVLGTLNLLEIAKEFWSKNFNDKLFYHISTDEVYGSLGEEGSFKEIDPYKPRSPYSASKASSDHFVNSYFHTYGLPIIISNSSNNYGPDQDYEKLIPLVIKNIFEKKSIPIYGKGENIRDWVYVGDHVRAIELIFKNGRIGENYNIGGQNEIRNIDLVNQIIKICDKLLDRPENSSLKFIKFVQDRKGHDYRYSVDFSKLNNEFGWNPMKNFNEGLQETIKSYIDKLKTIKK
;
A
#
# COMPACT_ATOMS: atom_id res chain seq x y z
N MET A 1 12.69 25.45 -12.77
CA MET A 1 12.63 25.25 -11.29
C MET A 1 12.76 23.76 -11.00
N LYS A 2 13.36 23.39 -9.86
CA LYS A 2 13.43 22.00 -9.42
C LYS A 2 12.00 21.50 -9.19
N LYS A 3 11.60 20.33 -9.74
CA LYS A 3 10.26 19.74 -9.50
C LYS A 3 10.10 19.44 -8.01
N SER A 4 8.90 19.67 -7.48
CA SER A 4 8.55 19.39 -6.09
C SER A 4 7.35 18.45 -6.02
N ILE A 5 7.49 17.34 -5.31
CA ILE A 5 6.50 16.27 -5.22
C ILE A 5 6.11 16.08 -3.76
N LEU A 6 4.80 16.14 -3.49
CA LEU A 6 4.23 15.75 -2.20
C LEU A 6 3.99 14.23 -2.21
N ILE A 7 4.57 13.53 -1.23
CA ILE A 7 4.26 12.12 -0.96
C ILE A 7 3.57 12.05 0.39
N THR A 8 2.34 11.57 0.44
CA THR A 8 1.62 11.39 1.70
C THR A 8 1.68 9.93 2.15
N GLY A 9 1.83 9.68 3.44
CA GLY A 9 1.98 8.32 3.97
C GLY A 9 3.34 7.68 3.70
N GLY A 10 4.38 8.51 3.53
CA GLY A 10 5.72 8.04 3.17
C GLY A 10 6.48 7.34 4.29
N ALA A 11 6.05 7.46 5.56
CA ALA A 11 6.60 6.70 6.69
C ALA A 11 5.93 5.33 6.86
N GLY A 12 4.89 5.02 6.08
CA GLY A 12 4.22 3.73 6.01
C GLY A 12 5.04 2.69 5.25
N PHE A 13 4.52 1.45 5.17
CA PHE A 13 5.19 0.32 4.51
C PHE A 13 5.53 0.60 3.03
N ILE A 14 4.53 0.79 2.17
CA ILE A 14 4.75 1.01 0.74
C ILE A 14 5.45 2.36 0.51
N GLY A 15 5.02 3.41 1.24
CA GLY A 15 5.55 4.75 1.10
C GLY A 15 7.04 4.87 1.41
N SER A 16 7.56 4.13 2.39
CA SER A 16 8.98 4.13 2.73
C SER A 16 9.85 3.50 1.63
N HIS A 17 9.39 2.41 1.03
CA HIS A 17 10.06 1.80 -0.12
C HIS A 17 10.04 2.72 -1.35
N LEU A 18 8.90 3.39 -1.60
CA LEU A 18 8.77 4.34 -2.71
C LEU A 18 9.67 5.56 -2.51
N LEU A 19 9.68 6.14 -1.31
CA LEU A 19 10.54 7.29 -1.00
C LEU A 19 12.02 6.95 -1.17
N ARG A 20 12.45 5.79 -0.66
CA ARG A 20 13.84 5.33 -0.79
C ARG A 20 14.23 5.18 -2.26
N LEU A 21 13.33 4.64 -3.08
CA LEU A 21 13.53 4.55 -4.53
C LEU A 21 13.67 5.94 -5.16
N LEU A 22 12.67 6.80 -4.95
CA LEU A 22 12.59 8.08 -5.65
C LEU A 22 13.66 9.07 -5.21
N VAL A 23 13.96 9.17 -3.91
CA VAL A 23 15.00 10.08 -3.38
C VAL A 23 16.37 9.74 -3.94
N ASN A 24 16.70 8.44 -4.07
CA ASN A 24 17.99 8.00 -4.58
C ASN A 24 18.10 8.14 -6.11
N GLU A 25 17.03 7.89 -6.85
CA GLU A 25 17.08 7.91 -8.32
C GLU A 25 16.86 9.30 -8.93
N TYR A 26 16.24 10.25 -8.18
CA TYR A 26 15.92 11.60 -8.69
C TYR A 26 16.49 12.71 -7.80
N PRO A 27 17.83 12.89 -7.72
CA PRO A 27 18.46 13.87 -6.82
C PRO A 27 18.09 15.33 -7.13
N GLU A 28 17.64 15.61 -8.37
CA GLU A 28 17.19 16.94 -8.78
C GLU A 28 15.72 17.24 -8.46
N THR A 29 14.96 16.26 -7.93
CA THR A 29 13.56 16.43 -7.54
C THR A 29 13.46 16.61 -6.03
N ASN A 30 12.66 17.56 -5.57
CA ASN A 30 12.42 17.77 -4.15
C ASN A 30 11.22 16.91 -3.70
N PHE A 31 11.43 16.00 -2.76
CA PHE A 31 10.39 15.17 -2.18
C PHE A 31 10.02 15.65 -0.79
N VAL A 32 8.73 15.94 -0.59
CA VAL A 32 8.18 16.30 0.71
C VAL A 32 7.28 15.18 1.17
N ASN A 33 7.65 14.52 2.27
CA ASN A 33 6.90 13.45 2.89
C ASN A 33 6.01 14.02 3.99
N LEU A 34 4.69 14.00 3.78
CA LEU A 34 3.68 14.33 4.79
C LEU A 34 3.15 13.04 5.41
N ASP A 35 3.37 12.85 6.71
CA ASP A 35 2.89 11.68 7.44
C ASP A 35 2.45 12.07 8.85
N SER A 36 1.33 11.52 9.29
CA SER A 36 0.78 11.78 10.63
C SER A 36 1.37 10.88 11.71
N LEU A 37 2.25 9.94 11.32
CA LEU A 37 2.92 8.99 12.21
C LEU A 37 1.94 8.25 13.14
N THR A 38 0.82 7.77 12.56
CA THR A 38 -0.10 6.90 13.27
C THR A 38 0.56 5.53 13.54
N TYR A 39 -0.21 4.54 13.95
CA TYR A 39 0.31 3.20 14.24
C TYR A 39 1.12 2.56 13.09
N ALA A 40 0.86 2.96 11.85
CA ALA A 40 1.51 2.42 10.65
C ALA A 40 2.73 3.24 10.18
N GLY A 41 2.92 4.46 10.71
CA GLY A 41 4.03 5.35 10.36
C GLY A 41 5.25 5.16 11.28
N ASP A 42 6.44 4.85 10.70
CA ASP A 42 7.69 4.73 11.45
C ASP A 42 8.85 5.34 10.66
N LEU A 43 9.40 6.45 11.18
CA LEU A 43 10.53 7.15 10.55
C LEU A 43 11.81 6.29 10.45
N LYS A 44 11.97 5.27 11.30
CA LYS A 44 13.10 4.34 11.21
C LYS A 44 13.17 3.62 9.86
N ARG A 45 12.03 3.47 9.17
CA ARG A 45 11.97 2.86 7.84
C ARG A 45 12.69 3.68 6.77
N ILE A 46 12.92 4.97 7.03
CA ILE A 46 13.49 5.93 6.07
C ILE A 46 14.70 6.68 6.65
N ASP A 47 15.31 6.16 7.72
CA ASP A 47 16.50 6.78 8.34
C ASP A 47 17.67 6.92 7.34
N ASP A 48 17.81 5.97 6.42
CA ASP A 48 18.85 5.93 5.40
C ASP A 48 18.76 7.07 4.37
N ILE A 49 17.59 7.68 4.20
CA ILE A 49 17.38 8.82 3.31
C ILE A 49 17.09 10.14 4.05
N SER A 50 17.04 10.12 5.37
CA SER A 50 16.60 11.27 6.19
C SER A 50 17.46 12.51 6.01
N ASN A 51 18.75 12.34 5.69
CA ASN A 51 19.73 13.43 5.49
C ASN A 51 19.96 13.79 4.01
N GLN A 52 19.20 13.21 3.07
CA GLN A 52 19.35 13.54 1.66
C GLN A 52 18.88 14.97 1.37
N PRO A 53 19.60 15.76 0.56
CA PRO A 53 19.29 17.18 0.32
C PRO A 53 17.99 17.41 -0.45
N ASN A 54 17.46 16.37 -1.08
CA ASN A 54 16.22 16.39 -1.85
C ASN A 54 15.03 15.76 -1.09
N TYR A 55 15.18 15.45 0.20
CA TYR A 55 14.15 14.90 1.06
C TYR A 55 13.78 15.87 2.19
N ASN A 56 12.48 16.02 2.44
CA ASN A 56 11.94 16.82 3.55
C ASN A 56 10.82 16.04 4.22
N PHE A 57 10.86 15.94 5.54
CA PHE A 57 9.78 15.37 6.33
C PHE A 57 8.90 16.45 6.95
N VAL A 58 7.59 16.25 6.91
CA VAL A 58 6.59 17.07 7.59
C VAL A 58 5.68 16.15 8.40
N HIS A 59 5.64 16.37 9.71
CA HIS A 59 4.66 15.71 10.58
C HIS A 59 3.34 16.43 10.47
N GLY A 60 2.28 15.75 10.00
CA GLY A 60 0.96 16.34 9.85
C GLY A 60 -0.05 15.41 9.22
N ASP A 61 -1.31 15.79 9.33
CA ASP A 61 -2.46 15.00 8.86
C ASP A 61 -3.05 15.61 7.58
N ILE A 62 -3.42 14.76 6.62
CA ILE A 62 -4.09 15.19 5.37
C ILE A 62 -5.51 15.75 5.61
N THR A 63 -6.06 15.55 6.80
CA THR A 63 -7.33 16.17 7.21
C THR A 63 -7.19 17.64 7.65
N ASP A 64 -5.96 18.10 7.90
CA ASP A 64 -5.67 19.50 8.23
C ASP A 64 -5.48 20.35 6.96
N LEU A 65 -6.58 20.93 6.48
CA LEU A 65 -6.59 21.78 5.29
C LEU A 65 -5.68 23.01 5.44
N SER A 66 -5.55 23.55 6.65
CA SER A 66 -4.71 24.73 6.92
C SER A 66 -3.24 24.39 6.74
N LEU A 67 -2.80 23.25 7.25
CA LEU A 67 -1.45 22.74 7.04
C LEU A 67 -1.19 22.48 5.54
N LEU A 68 -2.12 21.82 4.86
CA LEU A 68 -1.97 21.56 3.41
C LEU A 68 -1.78 22.85 2.63
N LYS A 69 -2.54 23.90 2.94
CA LYS A 69 -2.40 25.21 2.29
C LYS A 69 -1.01 25.82 2.50
N ILE A 70 -0.51 25.81 3.73
CA ILE A 70 0.85 26.28 4.06
C ILE A 70 1.91 25.50 3.27
N LEU A 71 1.75 24.18 3.15
CA LEU A 71 2.71 23.34 2.42
C LEU A 71 2.70 23.66 0.92
N PHE A 72 1.52 23.83 0.31
CA PHE A 72 1.42 24.18 -1.09
C PHE A 72 2.00 25.57 -1.39
N GLU A 73 1.76 26.57 -0.53
CA GLU A 73 2.39 27.88 -0.62
C GLU A 73 3.92 27.82 -0.53
N LYS A 74 4.43 27.01 0.40
CA LYS A 74 5.88 26.88 0.66
C LYS A 74 6.63 26.13 -0.44
N TYR A 75 6.09 25.00 -0.90
CA TYR A 75 6.81 24.08 -1.75
C TYR A 75 6.38 24.14 -3.23
N ASN A 76 5.23 24.76 -3.54
CA ASN A 76 4.69 24.88 -4.90
C ASN A 76 4.71 23.53 -5.66
N PHE A 77 4.02 22.53 -5.13
CA PHE A 77 4.05 21.18 -5.65
C PHE A 77 3.62 21.08 -7.13
N ASP A 78 4.36 20.28 -7.89
CA ASP A 78 4.00 19.90 -9.26
C ASP A 78 3.18 18.61 -9.28
N SER A 79 3.41 17.74 -8.31
CA SER A 79 2.70 16.46 -8.25
C SER A 79 2.45 16.03 -6.81
N ILE A 80 1.44 15.18 -6.66
CA ILE A 80 1.11 14.49 -5.43
C ILE A 80 1.12 12.98 -5.72
N ILE A 81 1.81 12.18 -4.88
CA ILE A 81 1.63 10.72 -4.84
C ILE A 81 0.99 10.42 -3.49
N HIS A 82 -0.29 10.03 -3.54
CA HIS A 82 -1.12 9.91 -2.35
C HIS A 82 -1.25 8.46 -1.88
N LEU A 83 -0.49 8.10 -0.81
CA LEU A 83 -0.53 6.79 -0.17
C LEU A 83 -1.11 6.82 1.25
N ALA A 84 -1.24 8.01 1.88
CA ALA A 84 -1.78 8.11 3.25
C ALA A 84 -3.20 7.55 3.31
N ALA A 85 -3.41 6.57 4.18
CA ALA A 85 -4.70 5.93 4.39
C ALA A 85 -4.74 5.16 5.71
N GLU A 86 -5.91 5.06 6.32
CA GLU A 86 -6.22 4.01 7.27
C GLU A 86 -6.40 2.69 6.49
N SER A 87 -5.69 1.60 6.88
CA SER A 87 -5.61 0.37 6.07
C SER A 87 -5.89 -0.93 6.83
N HIS A 88 -6.24 -0.86 8.11
CA HIS A 88 -6.52 -2.03 8.93
C HIS A 88 -7.98 -2.46 8.84
N VAL A 89 -8.28 -3.47 8.02
CA VAL A 89 -9.67 -3.90 7.74
C VAL A 89 -10.47 -4.19 9.01
N ASP A 90 -9.90 -4.91 10.00
CA ASP A 90 -10.63 -5.23 11.24
C ASP A 90 -10.95 -3.98 12.07
N GLN A 91 -10.06 -2.98 12.09
CA GLN A 91 -10.34 -1.69 12.71
C GLN A 91 -11.44 -0.94 11.97
N SER A 92 -11.54 -1.06 10.64
CA SER A 92 -12.62 -0.43 9.90
C SER A 92 -14.02 -0.93 10.28
N ILE A 93 -14.11 -2.20 10.70
CA ILE A 93 -15.37 -2.80 11.14
C ILE A 93 -15.81 -2.24 12.50
N THR A 94 -14.87 -1.93 13.37
CA THR A 94 -15.14 -1.40 14.72
C THR A 94 -15.21 0.12 14.79
N ASN A 95 -14.45 0.81 13.94
CA ASN A 95 -14.40 2.28 13.87
C ASN A 95 -14.38 2.78 12.41
N PRO A 96 -15.50 2.69 11.68
CA PRO A 96 -15.54 3.12 10.27
C PRO A 96 -15.36 4.63 10.07
N TYR A 97 -15.64 5.44 11.10
CA TYR A 97 -15.54 6.90 11.00
C TYR A 97 -14.12 7.38 10.73
N SER A 98 -13.09 6.82 11.38
CA SER A 98 -11.70 7.19 11.12
C SER A 98 -11.30 6.91 9.66
N PHE A 99 -11.83 5.81 9.08
CA PHE A 99 -11.58 5.48 7.67
C PHE A 99 -12.26 6.46 6.72
N ALA A 100 -13.51 6.87 6.99
CA ALA A 100 -14.17 7.89 6.22
C ALA A 100 -13.45 9.25 6.34
N GLN A 101 -13.03 9.62 7.53
CA GLN A 101 -12.33 10.88 7.78
C GLN A 101 -10.98 10.92 7.06
N THR A 102 -10.13 9.92 7.25
CA THR A 102 -8.79 9.90 6.63
C THR A 102 -8.87 9.61 5.13
N ASN A 103 -9.52 8.50 4.74
CA ASN A 103 -9.45 8.05 3.36
C ASN A 103 -10.32 8.89 2.43
N VAL A 104 -11.50 9.35 2.89
CA VAL A 104 -12.41 10.12 2.04
C VAL A 104 -12.17 11.61 2.18
N LEU A 105 -12.33 12.17 3.40
CA LEU A 105 -12.19 13.62 3.59
C LEU A 105 -10.75 14.09 3.42
N GLY A 106 -9.76 13.31 3.89
CA GLY A 106 -8.35 13.63 3.66
C GLY A 106 -8.00 13.65 2.18
N THR A 107 -8.48 12.68 1.39
CA THR A 107 -8.31 12.69 -0.08
C THR A 107 -9.01 13.89 -0.71
N LEU A 108 -10.23 14.21 -0.27
CA LEU A 108 -10.96 15.37 -0.78
C LEU A 108 -10.22 16.68 -0.49
N ASN A 109 -9.63 16.84 0.70
CA ASN A 109 -8.81 18.03 1.03
C ASN A 109 -7.62 18.17 0.09
N LEU A 110 -6.91 17.06 -0.21
CA LEU A 110 -5.79 17.10 -1.15
C LEU A 110 -6.24 17.44 -2.57
N LEU A 111 -7.40 16.97 -3.01
CA LEU A 111 -7.97 17.29 -4.31
C LEU A 111 -8.37 18.78 -4.39
N GLU A 112 -9.04 19.31 -3.35
CA GLU A 112 -9.44 20.71 -3.29
C GLU A 112 -8.22 21.64 -3.34
N ILE A 113 -7.20 21.35 -2.53
CA ILE A 113 -6.00 22.18 -2.50
C ILE A 113 -5.23 22.10 -3.83
N ALA A 114 -5.10 20.93 -4.42
CA ALA A 114 -4.48 20.75 -5.73
C ALA A 114 -5.23 21.54 -6.80
N LYS A 115 -6.56 21.47 -6.81
CA LYS A 115 -7.40 22.25 -7.72
C LYS A 115 -7.21 23.75 -7.52
N GLU A 116 -7.20 24.25 -6.27
CA GLU A 116 -7.00 25.66 -5.96
C GLU A 116 -5.65 26.17 -6.49
N PHE A 117 -4.56 25.47 -6.18
CA PHE A 117 -3.21 25.91 -6.52
C PHE A 117 -2.82 25.68 -7.97
N TRP A 118 -3.38 24.66 -8.62
CA TRP A 118 -3.08 24.33 -10.02
C TRP A 118 -4.07 24.93 -11.02
N SER A 119 -5.15 25.60 -10.56
CA SER A 119 -6.25 26.10 -11.39
C SER A 119 -5.83 26.98 -12.57
N LYS A 120 -4.67 27.65 -12.48
CA LYS A 120 -4.15 28.50 -13.56
C LYS A 120 -3.49 27.71 -14.69
N ASN A 121 -2.95 26.55 -14.40
CA ASN A 121 -2.27 25.71 -15.38
C ASN A 121 -2.10 24.30 -14.84
N PHE A 122 -2.69 23.31 -15.50
CA PHE A 122 -2.56 21.90 -15.20
C PHE A 122 -1.38 21.21 -15.93
N ASN A 123 -0.66 21.94 -16.80
CA ASN A 123 0.49 21.37 -17.50
C ASN A 123 1.54 20.90 -16.49
N ASP A 124 2.08 19.71 -16.72
CA ASP A 124 3.07 19.07 -15.86
C ASP A 124 2.61 18.84 -14.40
N LYS A 125 1.31 18.90 -14.14
CA LYS A 125 0.72 18.57 -12.83
C LYS A 125 0.17 17.14 -12.84
N LEU A 126 0.22 16.48 -11.67
CA LEU A 126 -0.33 15.13 -11.52
C LEU A 126 -0.75 14.85 -10.08
N PHE A 127 -1.98 14.41 -9.90
CA PHE A 127 -2.49 13.80 -8.68
C PHE A 127 -2.53 12.27 -8.87
N TYR A 128 -1.57 11.55 -8.32
CA TYR A 128 -1.52 10.09 -8.41
C TYR A 128 -2.03 9.45 -7.12
N HIS A 129 -3.16 8.76 -7.20
CA HIS A 129 -3.83 8.10 -6.08
C HIS A 129 -3.51 6.61 -6.03
N ILE A 130 -2.98 6.14 -4.90
CA ILE A 130 -2.70 4.73 -4.67
C ILE A 130 -3.88 4.09 -3.95
N SER A 131 -4.54 3.15 -4.62
CA SER A 131 -5.72 2.43 -4.15
C SER A 131 -5.43 0.93 -3.98
N THR A 132 -6.47 0.13 -3.90
CA THR A 132 -6.43 -1.30 -3.59
C THR A 132 -7.38 -2.08 -4.50
N ASP A 133 -7.09 -3.35 -4.74
CA ASP A 133 -7.97 -4.30 -5.43
C ASP A 133 -9.25 -4.61 -4.63
N GLU A 134 -9.25 -4.39 -3.32
CA GLU A 134 -10.42 -4.60 -2.46
C GLU A 134 -11.65 -3.74 -2.86
N VAL A 135 -11.45 -2.68 -3.64
CA VAL A 135 -12.55 -1.85 -4.17
C VAL A 135 -13.45 -2.61 -5.14
N TYR A 136 -12.89 -3.60 -5.85
CA TYR A 136 -13.66 -4.42 -6.80
C TYR A 136 -14.58 -5.43 -6.11
N GLY A 137 -14.30 -5.80 -4.85
CA GLY A 137 -15.05 -6.81 -4.11
C GLY A 137 -14.47 -8.21 -4.26
N SER A 138 -15.30 -9.25 -4.14
CA SER A 138 -14.88 -10.65 -4.10
C SER A 138 -15.09 -11.36 -5.42
N LEU A 139 -14.09 -12.07 -5.88
CA LEU A 139 -14.20 -13.04 -6.98
C LEU A 139 -14.70 -14.40 -6.49
N GLY A 140 -15.23 -15.21 -7.44
CA GLY A 140 -15.40 -16.65 -7.29
C GLY A 140 -14.09 -17.40 -7.51
N GLU A 141 -14.20 -18.64 -8.05
CA GLU A 141 -13.03 -19.50 -8.27
C GLU A 141 -12.16 -19.06 -9.46
N GLU A 142 -12.74 -18.38 -10.44
CA GLU A 142 -12.08 -18.01 -11.70
C GLU A 142 -12.15 -16.50 -11.96
N GLY A 143 -11.35 -16.05 -12.93
CA GLY A 143 -11.28 -14.67 -13.43
C GLY A 143 -10.35 -13.78 -12.62
N SER A 144 -10.18 -12.56 -13.11
CA SER A 144 -9.45 -11.46 -12.48
C SER A 144 -10.13 -10.13 -12.80
N PHE A 145 -10.08 -9.18 -11.88
CA PHE A 145 -10.66 -7.86 -12.10
C PHE A 145 -9.82 -7.03 -13.07
N LYS A 146 -10.51 -6.35 -13.97
CA LYS A 146 -9.94 -5.36 -14.90
C LYS A 146 -10.26 -3.95 -14.43
N GLU A 147 -9.54 -2.97 -14.94
CA GLU A 147 -9.72 -1.56 -14.58
C GLU A 147 -11.12 -1.02 -14.93
N ILE A 148 -11.81 -1.67 -15.87
CA ILE A 148 -13.19 -1.32 -16.29
C ILE A 148 -14.29 -1.97 -15.44
N ASP A 149 -13.93 -2.89 -14.55
CA ASP A 149 -14.93 -3.59 -13.75
C ASP A 149 -15.53 -2.67 -12.67
N PRO A 150 -16.83 -2.82 -12.36
CA PRO A 150 -17.47 -1.98 -11.39
C PRO A 150 -17.00 -2.29 -9.97
N TYR A 151 -16.84 -1.26 -9.15
CA TYR A 151 -16.53 -1.38 -7.73
C TYR A 151 -17.71 -1.98 -6.95
N LYS A 152 -17.42 -2.96 -6.08
CA LYS A 152 -18.37 -3.64 -5.20
C LYS A 152 -17.76 -3.89 -3.81
N PRO A 153 -17.28 -2.84 -3.11
CA PRO A 153 -16.58 -3.00 -1.84
C PRO A 153 -17.45 -3.66 -0.77
N ARG A 154 -16.86 -4.52 0.07
CA ARG A 154 -17.59 -5.31 1.06
C ARG A 154 -17.15 -5.05 2.51
N SER A 155 -16.16 -4.21 2.75
CA SER A 155 -15.75 -3.76 4.07
C SER A 155 -15.81 -2.22 4.17
N PRO A 156 -15.89 -1.63 5.40
CA PRO A 156 -15.81 -0.18 5.53
C PRO A 156 -14.49 0.40 5.01
N TYR A 157 -13.38 -0.33 5.12
CA TYR A 157 -12.09 0.04 4.52
C TYR A 157 -12.21 0.13 2.98
N SER A 158 -12.62 -0.98 2.33
CA SER A 158 -12.72 -1.00 0.87
C SER A 158 -13.76 0.01 0.36
N ALA A 159 -14.86 0.24 1.10
CA ALA A 159 -15.84 1.27 0.79
C ALA A 159 -15.24 2.69 0.87
N SER A 160 -14.41 2.97 1.88
CA SER A 160 -13.73 4.26 2.00
C SER A 160 -12.73 4.50 0.86
N LYS A 161 -12.00 3.46 0.44
CA LYS A 161 -11.07 3.54 -0.71
C LYS A 161 -11.82 3.71 -2.03
N ALA A 162 -12.89 2.94 -2.26
CA ALA A 162 -13.74 3.12 -3.44
C ALA A 162 -14.35 4.53 -3.50
N SER A 163 -14.75 5.09 -2.36
CA SER A 163 -15.24 6.48 -2.27
C SER A 163 -14.16 7.50 -2.66
N SER A 164 -12.92 7.32 -2.17
CA SER A 164 -11.79 8.18 -2.58
C SER A 164 -11.53 8.08 -4.07
N ASP A 165 -11.49 6.88 -4.64
CA ASP A 165 -11.29 6.67 -6.08
C ASP A 165 -12.37 7.39 -6.91
N HIS A 166 -13.63 7.33 -6.48
CA HIS A 166 -14.73 8.04 -7.12
C HIS A 166 -14.58 9.56 -7.03
N PHE A 167 -14.13 10.10 -5.89
CA PHE A 167 -13.82 11.53 -5.79
C PHE A 167 -12.67 11.92 -6.72
N VAL A 168 -11.59 11.16 -6.76
CA VAL A 168 -10.45 11.42 -7.66
C VAL A 168 -10.92 11.45 -9.13
N ASN A 169 -11.67 10.44 -9.56
CA ASN A 169 -12.25 10.41 -10.91
C ASN A 169 -13.21 11.57 -11.18
N SER A 170 -14.04 11.95 -10.20
CA SER A 170 -14.98 13.07 -10.38
C SER A 170 -14.25 14.40 -10.58
N TYR A 171 -13.09 14.60 -9.94
CA TYR A 171 -12.28 15.82 -10.12
C TYR A 171 -11.66 15.91 -11.52
N PHE A 172 -11.29 14.79 -12.10
CA PHE A 172 -10.87 14.76 -13.49
C PHE A 172 -12.01 15.17 -14.43
N HIS A 173 -13.16 14.52 -14.31
CA HIS A 173 -14.30 14.78 -15.21
C HIS A 173 -14.93 16.17 -15.01
N THR A 174 -14.98 16.66 -13.78
CA THR A 174 -15.67 17.93 -13.47
C THR A 174 -14.76 19.13 -13.65
N TYR A 175 -13.49 19.03 -13.24
CA TYR A 175 -12.58 20.17 -13.18
C TYR A 175 -11.37 20.04 -14.12
N GLY A 176 -11.20 18.88 -14.78
CA GLY A 176 -10.02 18.61 -15.61
C GLY A 176 -8.73 18.41 -14.81
N LEU A 177 -8.83 18.12 -13.50
CA LEU A 177 -7.64 17.89 -12.67
C LEU A 177 -6.89 16.64 -13.20
N PRO A 178 -5.59 16.74 -13.53
CA PRO A 178 -4.85 15.60 -14.05
C PRO A 178 -4.62 14.55 -12.97
N ILE A 179 -5.29 13.41 -13.10
CA ILE A 179 -5.22 12.31 -12.13
C ILE A 179 -4.77 11.01 -12.77
N ILE A 180 -4.22 10.12 -11.94
CA ILE A 180 -4.06 8.69 -12.21
C ILE A 180 -4.44 7.93 -10.95
N ILE A 181 -5.00 6.73 -11.10
CA ILE A 181 -5.28 5.81 -9.99
C ILE A 181 -4.55 4.50 -10.25
N SER A 182 -4.04 3.84 -9.21
CA SER A 182 -3.63 2.44 -9.30
C SER A 182 -4.26 1.59 -8.20
N ASN A 183 -4.67 0.38 -8.56
CA ASN A 183 -5.29 -0.59 -7.66
C ASN A 183 -4.34 -1.80 -7.54
N SER A 184 -3.75 -2.00 -6.37
CA SER A 184 -2.77 -3.07 -6.18
C SER A 184 -3.32 -4.25 -5.41
N SER A 185 -2.83 -5.45 -5.75
CA SER A 185 -2.99 -6.67 -4.96
C SER A 185 -2.30 -6.56 -3.59
N ASN A 186 -2.43 -7.61 -2.77
CA ASN A 186 -1.83 -7.65 -1.44
C ASN A 186 -0.30 -7.52 -1.51
N ASN A 187 0.22 -6.49 -0.87
CA ASN A 187 1.67 -6.27 -0.81
C ASN A 187 2.32 -7.10 0.29
N TYR A 188 3.57 -7.56 0.05
CA TYR A 188 4.41 -8.16 1.06
C TYR A 188 5.87 -7.74 0.89
N GLY A 189 6.64 -7.85 1.97
CA GLY A 189 8.05 -7.47 1.96
C GLY A 189 8.57 -7.08 3.34
N PRO A 190 9.85 -6.71 3.45
CA PRO A 190 10.42 -6.13 4.65
C PRO A 190 9.68 -4.84 5.05
N ASP A 191 9.64 -4.53 6.34
CA ASP A 191 9.05 -3.30 6.92
C ASP A 191 7.52 -3.21 6.92
N GLN A 192 6.79 -4.25 6.51
CA GLN A 192 5.34 -4.31 6.65
C GLN A 192 4.93 -4.42 8.13
N ASP A 193 3.78 -3.81 8.48
CA ASP A 193 3.29 -3.78 9.87
C ASP A 193 2.90 -5.14 10.41
N TYR A 194 3.17 -5.37 11.70
CA TYR A 194 2.90 -6.65 12.38
C TYR A 194 1.41 -7.03 12.49
N GLU A 195 0.50 -6.16 12.11
CA GLU A 195 -0.93 -6.45 11.98
C GLU A 195 -1.28 -7.27 10.74
N LYS A 196 -0.41 -7.24 9.73
CA LYS A 196 -0.63 -7.95 8.46
C LYS A 196 -0.21 -9.42 8.59
N LEU A 197 -0.85 -10.28 7.78
CA LEU A 197 -0.76 -11.74 7.89
C LEU A 197 0.69 -12.26 7.97
N ILE A 198 1.53 -11.90 7.02
CA ILE A 198 2.91 -12.44 6.95
C ILE A 198 3.73 -12.02 8.17
N PRO A 199 3.86 -10.73 8.52
CA PRO A 199 4.62 -10.32 9.70
C PRO A 199 4.04 -10.85 11.02
N LEU A 200 2.70 -10.90 11.14
CA LEU A 200 2.03 -11.44 12.33
C LEU A 200 2.40 -12.90 12.57
N VAL A 201 2.33 -13.72 11.52
CA VAL A 201 2.67 -15.14 11.59
C VAL A 201 4.13 -15.34 12.00
N ILE A 202 5.06 -14.59 11.36
CA ILE A 202 6.50 -14.65 11.68
C ILE A 202 6.74 -14.30 13.16
N LYS A 203 6.16 -13.19 13.62
CA LYS A 203 6.29 -12.74 15.01
C LYS A 203 5.75 -13.78 15.98
N ASN A 204 4.56 -14.33 15.72
CA ASN A 204 3.95 -15.31 16.60
C ASN A 204 4.73 -16.64 16.64
N ILE A 205 5.30 -17.08 15.52
CA ILE A 205 6.23 -18.22 15.50
C ILE A 205 7.46 -17.93 16.36
N PHE A 206 8.08 -16.77 16.17
CA PHE A 206 9.28 -16.37 16.93
C PHE A 206 9.03 -16.34 18.44
N GLU A 207 7.90 -15.75 18.83
CA GLU A 207 7.47 -15.59 20.24
C GLU A 207 6.78 -16.85 20.82
N LYS A 208 6.59 -17.90 20.02
CA LYS A 208 5.85 -19.14 20.38
C LYS A 208 4.40 -18.85 20.82
N LYS A 209 3.76 -17.90 20.16
CA LYS A 209 2.37 -17.51 20.38
C LYS A 209 1.42 -18.14 19.36
N SER A 210 0.12 -18.12 19.68
CA SER A 210 -0.93 -18.61 18.79
C SER A 210 -0.95 -17.81 17.47
N ILE A 211 -1.08 -18.53 16.34
CA ILE A 211 -1.23 -18.00 14.99
C ILE A 211 -2.73 -18.03 14.65
N PRO A 212 -3.45 -16.89 14.71
CA PRO A 212 -4.87 -16.88 14.40
C PRO A 212 -5.10 -17.02 12.90
N ILE A 213 -5.94 -17.96 12.50
CA ILE A 213 -6.41 -18.17 11.13
C ILE A 213 -7.91 -17.94 11.09
N TYR A 214 -8.36 -16.96 10.33
CA TYR A 214 -9.77 -16.67 10.13
C TYR A 214 -10.48 -17.81 9.40
N GLY A 215 -11.65 -18.24 9.89
CA GLY A 215 -12.43 -19.32 9.32
C GLY A 215 -11.61 -20.59 9.19
N LYS A 216 -11.46 -21.10 7.96
CA LYS A 216 -10.62 -22.25 7.63
C LYS A 216 -9.30 -21.87 6.92
N GLY A 217 -9.09 -20.56 6.70
CA GLY A 217 -7.94 -20.04 5.96
C GLY A 217 -8.02 -20.26 4.45
N GLU A 218 -9.21 -20.51 3.90
CA GLU A 218 -9.43 -20.83 2.48
C GLU A 218 -9.45 -19.58 1.58
N ASN A 219 -9.46 -18.37 2.16
CA ASN A 219 -9.41 -17.12 1.41
C ASN A 219 -8.13 -17.05 0.58
N ILE A 220 -8.27 -16.65 -0.68
CA ILE A 220 -7.16 -16.55 -1.65
C ILE A 220 -6.78 -15.08 -1.84
N ARG A 221 -5.48 -14.81 -1.83
CA ARG A 221 -4.92 -13.49 -2.09
C ARG A 221 -3.85 -13.57 -3.15
N ASP A 222 -3.85 -12.60 -4.05
CA ASP A 222 -2.73 -12.38 -4.95
C ASP A 222 -1.68 -11.52 -4.24
N TRP A 223 -0.41 -11.92 -4.32
CA TRP A 223 0.69 -11.31 -3.58
C TRP A 223 1.70 -10.65 -4.50
N VAL A 224 1.91 -9.34 -4.33
CA VAL A 224 2.93 -8.56 -5.04
C VAL A 224 4.05 -8.14 -4.08
N TYR A 225 5.31 -8.35 -4.48
CA TYR A 225 6.44 -7.90 -3.70
C TYR A 225 6.52 -6.38 -3.70
N VAL A 226 6.77 -5.77 -2.52
CA VAL A 226 6.75 -4.30 -2.37
C VAL A 226 7.72 -3.60 -3.31
N GLY A 227 8.89 -4.19 -3.58
CA GLY A 227 9.87 -3.66 -4.52
C GLY A 227 9.33 -3.58 -5.96
N ASP A 228 8.59 -4.61 -6.40
CA ASP A 228 7.94 -4.59 -7.72
C ASP A 228 6.79 -3.59 -7.77
N HIS A 229 6.02 -3.47 -6.67
CA HIS A 229 4.94 -2.49 -6.59
C HIS A 229 5.46 -1.05 -6.71
N VAL A 230 6.51 -0.68 -5.95
CA VAL A 230 7.02 0.71 -6.03
C VAL A 230 7.66 1.02 -7.39
N ARG A 231 8.22 0.02 -8.09
CA ARG A 231 8.64 0.17 -9.49
C ARG A 231 7.46 0.37 -10.43
N ALA A 232 6.32 -0.31 -10.20
CA ALA A 232 5.10 -0.05 -10.96
C ALA A 232 4.59 1.37 -10.72
N ILE A 233 4.57 1.83 -9.45
CA ILE A 233 4.17 3.20 -9.10
C ILE A 233 5.06 4.22 -9.83
N GLU A 234 6.38 4.05 -9.77
CA GLU A 234 7.32 4.93 -10.46
C GLU A 234 7.05 4.98 -11.98
N LEU A 235 6.89 3.81 -12.60
CA LEU A 235 6.65 3.68 -14.04
C LEU A 235 5.35 4.34 -14.48
N ILE A 236 4.26 4.13 -13.72
CA ILE A 236 2.96 4.75 -13.95
C ILE A 236 3.05 6.26 -13.71
N PHE A 237 3.73 6.72 -12.65
CA PHE A 237 3.93 8.14 -12.37
C PHE A 237 4.62 8.88 -13.53
N LYS A 238 5.56 8.22 -14.21
CA LYS A 238 6.33 8.81 -15.32
C LYS A 238 5.62 8.77 -16.66
N ASN A 239 4.87 7.71 -16.92
CA ASN A 239 4.41 7.38 -18.28
C ASN A 239 2.88 7.15 -18.34
N GLY A 240 2.20 7.07 -17.20
CA GLY A 240 0.78 6.78 -17.13
C GLY A 240 -0.06 7.86 -17.81
N ARG A 241 -1.15 7.44 -18.44
CA ARG A 241 -2.07 8.35 -19.12
C ARG A 241 -2.99 9.03 -18.10
N ILE A 242 -3.11 10.34 -18.21
CA ILE A 242 -4.01 11.15 -17.39
C ILE A 242 -5.46 10.67 -17.53
N GLY A 243 -6.15 10.54 -16.40
CA GLY A 243 -7.53 10.05 -16.32
C GLY A 243 -7.68 8.54 -16.29
N GLU A 244 -6.58 7.78 -16.30
CA GLU A 244 -6.61 6.32 -16.38
C GLU A 244 -6.37 5.63 -15.05
N ASN A 245 -6.92 4.41 -14.93
CA ASN A 245 -6.67 3.49 -13.84
C ASN A 245 -5.70 2.39 -14.31
N TYR A 246 -4.87 1.88 -13.39
CA TYR A 246 -3.94 0.79 -13.64
C TYR A 246 -4.00 -0.25 -12.52
N ASN A 247 -4.20 -1.51 -12.87
CA ASN A 247 -4.09 -2.61 -11.92
C ASN A 247 -2.64 -3.08 -11.79
N ILE A 248 -2.24 -3.42 -10.54
CA ILE A 248 -0.89 -3.92 -10.23
C ILE A 248 -1.05 -5.25 -9.46
N GLY A 249 -0.82 -6.37 -10.13
CA GLY A 249 -0.96 -7.72 -9.58
C GLY A 249 0.36 -8.46 -9.47
N GLY A 250 0.42 -9.47 -8.61
CA GLY A 250 1.61 -10.28 -8.38
C GLY A 250 1.63 -11.61 -9.13
N GLN A 251 0.49 -12.07 -9.64
CA GLN A 251 0.28 -13.42 -10.20
C GLN A 251 0.64 -14.56 -9.22
N ASN A 252 0.51 -14.30 -7.93
CA ASN A 252 0.81 -15.27 -6.88
C ASN A 252 -0.42 -15.47 -5.98
N GLU A 253 -1.43 -16.14 -6.53
CA GLU A 253 -2.66 -16.46 -5.79
C GLU A 253 -2.43 -17.62 -4.84
N ILE A 254 -2.54 -17.37 -3.54
CA ILE A 254 -2.25 -18.35 -2.51
C ILE A 254 -3.34 -18.32 -1.44
N ARG A 255 -3.83 -19.49 -1.01
CA ARG A 255 -4.73 -19.58 0.14
C ARG A 255 -3.97 -19.20 1.41
N ASN A 256 -4.65 -18.48 2.31
CA ASN A 256 -4.04 -18.03 3.56
C ASN A 256 -3.43 -19.18 4.37
N ILE A 257 -4.10 -20.33 4.45
CA ILE A 257 -3.57 -21.51 5.18
C ILE A 257 -2.30 -22.06 4.53
N ASP A 258 -2.24 -22.10 3.19
CA ASP A 258 -1.05 -22.60 2.48
C ASP A 258 0.14 -21.65 2.65
N LEU A 259 -0.11 -20.34 2.62
CA LEU A 259 0.89 -19.32 2.90
C LEU A 259 1.44 -19.47 4.33
N VAL A 260 0.55 -19.63 5.32
CA VAL A 260 0.96 -19.82 6.71
C VAL A 260 1.83 -21.07 6.87
N ASN A 261 1.48 -22.18 6.21
CA ASN A 261 2.28 -23.40 6.23
C ASN A 261 3.68 -23.19 5.60
N GLN A 262 3.77 -22.42 4.49
CA GLN A 262 5.06 -22.05 3.89
C GLN A 262 5.91 -21.20 4.84
N ILE A 263 5.30 -20.19 5.50
CA ILE A 263 5.99 -19.34 6.48
C ILE A 263 6.52 -20.20 7.64
N ILE A 264 5.71 -21.12 8.18
CA ILE A 264 6.10 -22.01 9.28
C ILE A 264 7.33 -22.83 8.88
N LYS A 265 7.30 -23.46 7.70
CA LYS A 265 8.42 -24.29 7.22
C LYS A 265 9.72 -23.47 7.13
N ILE A 266 9.66 -22.26 6.58
CA ILE A 266 10.83 -21.38 6.44
C ILE A 266 11.29 -20.87 7.81
N CYS A 267 10.37 -20.43 8.68
CA CYS A 267 10.70 -19.97 10.03
C CYS A 267 11.34 -21.06 10.89
N ASP A 268 10.78 -22.27 10.90
CA ASP A 268 11.34 -23.36 11.69
C ASP A 268 12.77 -23.68 11.27
N LYS A 269 13.05 -23.69 9.95
CA LYS A 269 14.41 -23.85 9.42
C LYS A 269 15.36 -22.73 9.87
N LEU A 270 14.94 -21.46 9.78
CA LEU A 270 15.78 -20.30 10.16
C LEU A 270 15.99 -20.15 11.68
N LEU A 271 15.14 -20.80 12.47
CA LEU A 271 15.19 -20.80 13.93
C LEU A 271 15.79 -22.10 14.50
N ASP A 272 16.37 -22.96 13.65
CA ASP A 272 16.95 -24.27 14.03
C ASP A 272 15.96 -25.14 14.83
N ARG A 273 14.70 -25.17 14.39
CA ARG A 273 13.63 -25.98 14.97
C ARG A 273 13.33 -27.19 14.08
N PRO A 274 12.77 -28.27 14.64
CA PRO A 274 12.27 -29.37 13.82
C PRO A 274 11.25 -28.87 12.79
N GLU A 275 11.32 -29.37 11.57
CA GLU A 275 10.41 -29.01 10.48
C GLU A 275 8.96 -29.17 10.92
N ASN A 276 8.14 -28.15 10.62
CA ASN A 276 6.72 -28.08 10.96
C ASN A 276 6.40 -28.09 12.47
N SER A 277 7.39 -27.91 13.34
CA SER A 277 7.17 -27.88 14.80
C SER A 277 6.28 -26.74 15.26
N SER A 278 6.19 -25.65 14.47
CA SER A 278 5.35 -24.49 14.76
C SER A 278 3.90 -24.62 14.28
N LEU A 279 3.52 -25.70 13.55
CA LEU A 279 2.12 -25.98 13.19
C LEU A 279 1.17 -26.02 14.40
N LYS A 280 1.67 -26.49 15.55
CA LYS A 280 0.92 -26.52 16.81
C LYS A 280 0.45 -25.16 17.32
N PHE A 281 0.99 -24.07 16.79
CA PHE A 281 0.58 -22.71 17.16
C PHE A 281 -0.62 -22.22 16.35
N ILE A 282 -0.99 -22.89 15.25
CA ILE A 282 -2.18 -22.54 14.47
C ILE A 282 -3.43 -22.68 15.33
N LYS A 283 -4.25 -21.63 15.32
CA LYS A 283 -5.55 -21.59 15.97
C LYS A 283 -6.58 -20.98 15.02
N PHE A 284 -7.53 -21.81 14.59
CA PHE A 284 -8.66 -21.30 13.82
C PHE A 284 -9.58 -20.45 14.69
N VAL A 285 -9.92 -19.26 14.21
CA VAL A 285 -10.77 -18.31 14.91
C VAL A 285 -12.03 -18.00 14.06
N GLN A 286 -13.00 -17.32 14.67
CA GLN A 286 -14.20 -16.89 13.93
C GLN A 286 -13.80 -16.07 12.72
N ASP A 287 -14.44 -16.31 11.59
CA ASP A 287 -14.15 -15.59 10.37
C ASP A 287 -14.53 -14.10 10.46
N ARG A 288 -13.83 -13.28 9.70
CA ARG A 288 -14.06 -11.84 9.60
C ARG A 288 -15.44 -11.58 8.95
N LYS A 289 -16.17 -10.61 9.47
CA LYS A 289 -17.41 -10.16 8.83
C LYS A 289 -17.10 -9.54 7.46
N GLY A 290 -17.86 -9.95 6.44
CA GLY A 290 -17.65 -9.45 5.08
C GLY A 290 -16.33 -9.90 4.43
N HIS A 291 -15.74 -11.00 4.92
CA HIS A 291 -14.46 -11.49 4.41
C HIS A 291 -14.59 -11.95 2.95
N ASP A 292 -13.87 -11.32 2.07
CA ASP A 292 -13.84 -11.66 0.65
C ASP A 292 -13.12 -12.98 0.43
N TYR A 293 -13.69 -13.83 -0.44
CA TYR A 293 -13.16 -15.15 -0.72
C TYR A 293 -11.84 -15.06 -1.50
N ARG A 294 -11.82 -14.30 -2.62
CA ARG A 294 -10.65 -14.26 -3.50
C ARG A 294 -10.48 -12.86 -4.10
N TYR A 295 -9.21 -12.43 -4.18
CA TYR A 295 -8.77 -11.27 -4.94
C TYR A 295 -7.78 -11.69 -6.01
N SER A 296 -7.95 -11.13 -7.21
CA SER A 296 -7.00 -11.21 -8.31
C SER A 296 -7.26 -10.06 -9.27
N VAL A 297 -6.23 -9.42 -9.77
CA VAL A 297 -6.34 -8.36 -10.77
C VAL A 297 -5.58 -8.70 -12.04
N ASP A 298 -6.17 -8.30 -13.17
CA ASP A 298 -5.52 -8.35 -14.47
C ASP A 298 -4.69 -7.08 -14.67
N PHE A 299 -3.38 -7.21 -14.75
CA PHE A 299 -2.47 -6.09 -15.01
C PHE A 299 -1.98 -6.04 -16.46
N SER A 300 -2.68 -6.70 -17.40
CA SER A 300 -2.31 -6.73 -18.80
C SER A 300 -2.19 -5.34 -19.42
N LYS A 301 -2.98 -4.37 -18.96
CA LYS A 301 -2.88 -2.97 -19.38
C LYS A 301 -1.50 -2.39 -19.05
N LEU A 302 -1.05 -2.52 -17.81
CA LEU A 302 0.26 -2.05 -17.37
C LEU A 302 1.39 -2.76 -18.13
N ASN A 303 1.26 -4.06 -18.34
CA ASN A 303 2.21 -4.84 -19.12
C ASN A 303 2.25 -4.38 -20.59
N ASN A 304 1.10 -4.27 -21.26
CA ASN A 304 1.02 -3.92 -22.68
C ASN A 304 1.50 -2.48 -22.96
N GLU A 305 1.22 -1.53 -22.05
CA GLU A 305 1.59 -0.14 -22.24
C GLU A 305 3.05 0.14 -21.89
N PHE A 306 3.59 -0.52 -20.85
CA PHE A 306 4.90 -0.16 -20.30
C PHE A 306 5.85 -1.35 -20.11
N GLY A 307 5.46 -2.57 -20.47
CA GLY A 307 6.29 -3.76 -20.34
C GLY A 307 6.50 -4.21 -18.89
N TRP A 308 5.72 -3.67 -17.92
CA TRP A 308 5.88 -4.04 -16.52
C TRP A 308 5.40 -5.47 -16.24
N ASN A 309 6.21 -6.20 -15.47
CA ASN A 309 5.87 -7.50 -14.88
C ASN A 309 6.43 -7.57 -13.46
N PRO A 310 5.82 -8.34 -12.56
CA PRO A 310 6.46 -8.66 -11.28
C PRO A 310 7.74 -9.46 -11.54
N MET A 311 8.85 -8.99 -11.02
CA MET A 311 10.18 -9.58 -11.26
C MET A 311 10.63 -10.49 -10.12
N LYS A 312 10.21 -10.20 -8.90
CA LYS A 312 10.62 -10.96 -7.71
C LYS A 312 9.89 -12.29 -7.64
N ASN A 313 10.61 -13.40 -7.67
CA ASN A 313 10.02 -14.71 -7.40
C ASN A 313 9.41 -14.71 -6.00
N PHE A 314 8.17 -15.22 -5.86
CA PHE A 314 7.43 -15.19 -4.60
C PHE A 314 8.18 -15.90 -3.47
N ASN A 315 8.71 -17.10 -3.72
CA ASN A 315 9.42 -17.87 -2.69
C ASN A 315 10.70 -17.17 -2.22
N GLU A 316 11.45 -16.54 -3.14
CA GLU A 316 12.64 -15.76 -2.80
C GLU A 316 12.27 -14.51 -1.99
N GLY A 317 11.25 -13.77 -2.42
CA GLY A 317 10.75 -12.60 -1.71
C GLY A 317 10.21 -12.93 -0.33
N LEU A 318 9.51 -14.06 -0.19
CA LEU A 318 9.01 -14.55 1.10
C LEU A 318 10.16 -14.93 2.04
N GLN A 319 11.19 -15.63 1.55
CA GLN A 319 12.38 -15.97 2.35
C GLN A 319 13.12 -14.72 2.82
N GLU A 320 13.33 -13.74 1.93
CA GLU A 320 13.94 -12.45 2.24
C GLU A 320 13.14 -11.70 3.31
N THR A 321 11.83 -11.65 3.16
CA THR A 321 10.91 -11.04 4.12
C THR A 321 11.04 -11.70 5.49
N ILE A 322 10.92 -13.03 5.55
CA ILE A 322 10.99 -13.78 6.81
C ILE A 322 12.34 -13.57 7.49
N LYS A 323 13.44 -13.65 6.74
CA LYS A 323 14.79 -13.40 7.26
C LYS A 323 14.91 -12.02 7.88
N SER A 324 14.46 -10.97 7.17
CA SER A 324 14.48 -9.60 7.66
C SER A 324 13.76 -9.45 9.02
N TYR A 325 12.56 -10.06 9.16
CA TYR A 325 11.82 -10.02 10.43
C TYR A 325 12.50 -10.79 11.55
N ILE A 326 13.02 -11.98 11.26
CA ILE A 326 13.72 -12.79 12.29
C ILE A 326 14.95 -12.04 12.80
N ASP A 327 15.73 -11.42 11.92
CA ASP A 327 16.94 -10.67 12.28
C ASP A 327 16.57 -9.44 13.15
N LYS A 328 15.52 -8.70 12.79
CA LYS A 328 14.99 -7.61 13.62
C LYS A 328 14.53 -8.09 15.01
N LEU A 329 13.77 -9.18 15.05
CA LEU A 329 13.27 -9.74 16.33
C LEU A 329 14.40 -10.26 17.22
N LYS A 330 15.46 -10.81 16.63
CA LYS A 330 16.68 -11.21 17.39
C LYS A 330 17.40 -9.99 17.99
N THR A 331 17.45 -8.87 17.26
CA THR A 331 18.10 -7.64 17.70
C THR A 331 17.33 -6.98 18.88
N ILE A 332 16.00 -6.98 18.85
CA ILE A 332 15.15 -6.42 19.92
C ILE A 332 15.24 -7.23 21.24
N LYS A 333 15.53 -8.53 21.16
CA LYS A 333 15.64 -9.41 22.33
C LYS A 333 17.02 -9.40 23.00
N LYS A 334 18.01 -8.78 22.38
CA LYS A 334 19.33 -8.54 22.98
C LYS A 334 19.32 -7.24 23.78
#